data_f7babc5e51e6b3713e068630a0a98cda
#
_entry.id   f7babc5e51e6b3713e068630a0a98cda
#
_cell.length_a   1.000
_cell.length_b   1.000
_cell.length_c   1.000
_cell.angle_alpha   90.00
_cell.angle_beta   90.00
_cell.angle_gamma   90.00
#
_symmetry.space_group_name_H-M   'P 1'
#
loop_
_entity.id
_entity.type
_entity.pdbx_description
1 polymer ?
#
loop_
_entity_poly.entity_id
_entity_poly.type
_entity_poly.pdbx_seq_one_letter_code
_entity_poly.pdbx_strand_id
1 'polypeptide(L)'
;MEEKKFDIKSIIGFILIFGILVFMMYQNQPTPEELEAQKKAEQEKLEAEKNSSKQTETLVTTSEDYGTSQVLDSTQLVAAQSKLGALSYALTVPGEAITTVNTDVFELKFNRKGGYLAEVKLKNFVDYDSVPIYLIKDGNSAFNITFGTSDNRTFNSKDLPFQPSVTKSGDHTIVSMKLKVSETAFLEYRYELKPNDYMIDFSVKSQGLSGVFNTSLPLELNWDLKAYRHAKSISYENRYTDIHYEHENGKPDYTGARDTEEDLEDVTWIGYKQHFFTSVLLTDKAFKRARIEAEDLVEDEEIDTVFTKQFSSKIPLAYQGGEINQPMDFYFGPSDFKVLNDYGRNLDEIVPFGWGIFGWINRYIFMPLFSFLGSFLPYGIAIVVMTILTKIVLSFVQYKQFLSQAKMKILKPELDAVREKYKDNKLKAQQETMAIQSRAGASPLSGCLPGLMQIPVFYALFQFFPSAFDLRQQPFLWAKDLSSYDSILDLPFHIPFYGSHVSLFPILAAIAIFFYMKMTTGQQMATQPTQEGMPDMAKMMKYMIYFSPLLMLVFFNNYASGLSLYYFISNLISIGIMLVIKNYIIDEEKVLAKIEVSKTKPKKQNKFQKKMAEMMEQAEQQKQAQQKGKKK
;
A
#
# COMPACT_ATOMS: atom_id res chain seq x y z
N MET A 1 31.94 -25.54 35.82
CA MET A 1 30.95 -25.00 34.86
C MET A 1 29.60 -25.03 35.55
N GLU A 2 29.19 -23.91 36.14
CA GLU A 2 27.86 -23.83 36.73
C GLU A 2 26.84 -23.60 35.62
N GLU A 3 25.90 -24.49 35.47
CA GLU A 3 24.74 -24.34 34.62
C GLU A 3 23.92 -23.14 35.13
N LYS A 4 23.95 -22.03 34.39
CA LYS A 4 23.11 -20.89 34.69
C LYS A 4 21.63 -21.25 34.44
N LYS A 5 20.93 -21.48 35.54
CA LYS A 5 19.45 -21.66 35.56
C LYS A 5 18.76 -20.57 34.73
N PHE A 6 17.86 -20.98 33.88
CA PHE A 6 16.94 -20.11 33.13
C PHE A 6 16.25 -19.16 34.10
N ASP A 7 16.39 -17.85 33.89
CA ASP A 7 15.69 -16.85 34.69
C ASP A 7 14.23 -16.76 34.26
N ILE A 8 13.43 -17.64 34.86
CA ILE A 8 11.98 -17.74 34.66
C ILE A 8 11.27 -16.40 34.86
N LYS A 9 11.80 -15.51 35.74
CA LYS A 9 11.22 -14.19 36.00
C LYS A 9 11.28 -13.23 34.79
N SER A 10 12.36 -13.30 34.00
CA SER A 10 12.48 -12.47 32.79
C SER A 10 11.59 -12.98 31.65
N ILE A 11 11.39 -14.30 31.55
CA ILE A 11 10.44 -14.91 30.61
C ILE A 11 9.01 -14.56 31.01
N ILE A 12 8.70 -14.66 32.31
CA ILE A 12 7.39 -14.27 32.85
C ILE A 12 7.14 -12.77 32.61
N GLY A 13 8.15 -11.90 32.79
CA GLY A 13 8.04 -10.48 32.50
C GLY A 13 7.75 -10.20 31.02
N PHE A 14 8.37 -10.94 30.10
CA PHE A 14 8.12 -10.79 28.67
C PHE A 14 6.74 -11.34 28.26
N ILE A 15 6.36 -12.50 28.79
CA ILE A 15 5.01 -13.08 28.61
C ILE A 15 3.94 -12.16 29.21
N LEU A 16 4.22 -11.50 30.35
CA LEU A 16 3.31 -10.52 30.94
C LEU A 16 3.16 -9.26 30.06
N ILE A 17 4.25 -8.71 29.51
CA ILE A 17 4.19 -7.56 28.59
C ILE A 17 3.44 -7.93 27.30
N PHE A 18 3.74 -9.10 26.73
CA PHE A 18 3.02 -9.60 25.56
C PHE A 18 1.56 -9.91 25.90
N GLY A 19 1.29 -10.53 27.07
CA GLY A 19 -0.04 -10.77 27.58
C GLY A 19 -0.83 -9.49 27.85
N ILE A 20 -0.18 -8.43 28.34
CA ILE A 20 -0.79 -7.09 28.52
C ILE A 20 -1.11 -6.47 27.15
N LEU A 21 -0.25 -6.61 26.16
CA LEU A 21 -0.52 -6.11 24.79
C LEU A 21 -1.68 -6.87 24.14
N VAL A 22 -1.69 -8.20 24.25
CA VAL A 22 -2.80 -9.04 23.77
C VAL A 22 -4.09 -8.75 24.57
N PHE A 23 -3.98 -8.55 25.88
CA PHE A 23 -5.11 -8.19 26.74
C PHE A 23 -5.64 -6.78 26.43
N MET A 24 -4.76 -5.79 26.14
CA MET A 24 -5.18 -4.48 25.66
C MET A 24 -5.85 -4.55 24.30
N MET A 25 -5.34 -5.38 23.39
CA MET A 25 -6.01 -5.64 22.10
C MET A 25 -7.37 -6.33 22.29
N TYR A 26 -7.45 -7.29 23.22
CA TYR A 26 -8.71 -7.97 23.55
C TYR A 26 -9.69 -7.04 24.28
N GLN A 27 -9.22 -6.17 25.16
CA GLN A 27 -10.03 -5.21 25.90
C GLN A 27 -10.51 -4.03 25.02
N ASN A 28 -9.80 -3.74 23.93
CA ASN A 28 -10.21 -2.76 22.91
C ASN A 28 -11.07 -3.40 21.79
N GLN A 29 -11.36 -4.70 21.85
CA GLN A 29 -12.42 -5.26 21.02
C GLN A 29 -13.77 -4.78 21.58
N PRO A 30 -14.65 -4.25 20.72
CA PRO A 30 -15.98 -3.84 21.16
C PRO A 30 -16.70 -5.04 21.80
N THR A 31 -17.31 -4.82 22.94
CA THR A 31 -18.10 -5.86 23.61
C THR A 31 -19.25 -6.32 22.69
N PRO A 32 -19.75 -7.55 22.82
CA PRO A 32 -20.93 -8.00 22.06
C PRO A 32 -22.11 -7.03 22.18
N GLU A 33 -22.26 -6.34 23.32
CA GLU A 33 -23.28 -5.30 23.53
C GLU A 33 -22.97 -4.00 22.78
N GLU A 34 -21.69 -3.62 22.68
CA GLU A 34 -21.28 -2.46 21.88
C GLU A 34 -21.35 -2.76 20.38
N LEU A 35 -21.05 -4.00 19.96
CA LEU A 35 -21.22 -4.47 18.60
C LEU A 35 -22.71 -4.54 18.20
N GLU A 36 -23.58 -4.99 19.12
CA GLU A 36 -25.03 -4.95 18.90
C GLU A 36 -25.58 -3.51 18.95
N ALA A 37 -25.02 -2.65 19.80
CA ALA A 37 -25.38 -1.23 19.83
C ALA A 37 -24.90 -0.50 18.56
N GLN A 38 -23.70 -0.80 18.06
CA GLN A 38 -23.22 -0.30 16.79
C GLN A 38 -24.06 -0.82 15.62
N LYS A 39 -24.37 -2.12 15.57
CA LYS A 39 -25.27 -2.71 14.56
C LYS A 39 -26.69 -2.11 14.62
N LYS A 40 -27.20 -1.84 15.82
CA LYS A 40 -28.50 -1.15 15.98
C LYS A 40 -28.44 0.32 15.54
N ALA A 41 -27.37 1.04 15.93
CA ALA A 41 -27.16 2.43 15.50
C ALA A 41 -26.94 2.53 13.98
N GLU A 42 -26.29 1.54 13.38
CA GLU A 42 -26.09 1.42 11.95
C GLU A 42 -27.40 1.02 11.22
N GLN A 43 -28.18 0.11 11.80
CA GLN A 43 -29.52 -0.21 11.31
C GLN A 43 -30.49 0.99 11.44
N GLU A 44 -30.43 1.73 12.55
CA GLU A 44 -31.20 2.96 12.72
C GLU A 44 -30.73 4.08 11.76
N LYS A 45 -29.43 4.19 11.49
CA LYS A 45 -28.90 5.07 10.41
C LYS A 45 -29.36 4.63 9.03
N LEU A 46 -29.26 3.33 8.72
CA LEU A 46 -29.75 2.74 7.46
C LEU A 46 -31.28 2.88 7.32
N GLU A 47 -32.04 2.78 8.41
CA GLU A 47 -33.47 3.02 8.40
C GLU A 47 -33.79 4.53 8.35
N ALA A 48 -32.98 5.38 8.97
CA ALA A 48 -33.10 6.83 8.85
C ALA A 48 -32.69 7.31 7.44
N GLU A 49 -31.66 6.76 6.84
CA GLU A 49 -31.28 6.99 5.44
C GLU A 49 -32.32 6.43 4.48
N LYS A 50 -32.85 5.22 4.72
CA LYS A 50 -33.97 4.66 3.97
C LYS A 50 -35.25 5.47 4.14
N ASN A 51 -35.49 6.08 5.30
CA ASN A 51 -36.63 6.95 5.52
C ASN A 51 -36.38 8.38 5.00
N SER A 52 -35.15 8.87 4.99
CA SER A 52 -34.73 10.11 4.34
C SER A 52 -34.79 9.96 2.81
N SER A 53 -34.28 8.87 2.27
CA SER A 53 -34.45 8.52 0.85
C SER A 53 -35.92 8.26 0.51
N LYS A 54 -36.75 7.68 1.41
CA LYS A 54 -38.17 7.54 1.20
C LYS A 54 -38.95 8.87 1.18
N GLN A 55 -38.47 9.91 1.86
CA GLN A 55 -39.05 11.26 1.70
C GLN A 55 -38.61 11.98 0.42
N THR A 56 -37.47 11.56 -0.16
CA THR A 56 -37.04 11.96 -1.51
C THR A 56 -37.54 10.99 -2.58
N GLU A 57 -37.89 9.75 -2.21
CA GLU A 57 -38.43 8.67 -3.06
C GLU A 57 -39.95 8.74 -3.30
N THR A 58 -40.61 9.90 -3.16
CA THR A 58 -41.88 10.09 -3.85
C THR A 58 -41.67 10.44 -5.33
N LEU A 59 -40.59 9.92 -5.93
CA LEU A 59 -40.26 10.00 -7.35
C LEU A 59 -40.02 8.59 -7.89
N VAL A 60 -41.15 7.97 -8.25
CA VAL A 60 -41.29 6.92 -9.29
C VAL A 60 -40.11 5.96 -9.45
N THR A 61 -39.96 5.00 -8.52
CA THR A 61 -39.30 3.72 -8.79
C THR A 61 -40.30 2.80 -9.51
N THR A 62 -40.33 2.87 -10.82
CA THR A 62 -40.81 1.75 -11.65
C THR A 62 -39.62 1.13 -12.32
N SER A 63 -39.18 0.02 -11.75
CA SER A 63 -38.30 -0.94 -12.41
C SER A 63 -39.03 -1.69 -13.49
N GLU A 64 -39.50 -1.00 -14.52
CA GLU A 64 -39.87 -1.63 -15.77
C GLU A 64 -38.58 -1.76 -16.60
N ASP A 65 -38.26 -2.96 -16.99
CA ASP A 65 -37.08 -3.28 -17.81
C ASP A 65 -37.27 -2.69 -19.23
N TYR A 66 -36.84 -1.44 -19.43
CA TYR A 66 -36.79 -0.79 -20.73
C TYR A 66 -35.64 -1.31 -21.63
N GLY A 67 -35.00 -2.40 -21.27
CA GLY A 67 -33.89 -3.01 -22.00
C GLY A 67 -34.26 -3.83 -23.24
N THR A 68 -35.53 -4.08 -23.50
CA THR A 68 -35.96 -4.92 -24.63
C THR A 68 -36.12 -4.09 -25.92
N SER A 69 -35.65 -4.68 -27.03
CA SER A 69 -35.68 -4.12 -28.39
C SER A 69 -37.09 -3.99 -29.00
N GLN A 70 -38.17 -3.95 -28.18
CA GLN A 70 -39.53 -3.89 -28.66
C GLN A 70 -39.97 -2.43 -28.83
N VAL A 71 -40.53 -2.12 -30.00
CA VAL A 71 -41.21 -0.86 -30.27
C VAL A 71 -42.45 -0.82 -29.38
N LEU A 72 -42.54 0.20 -28.51
CA LEU A 72 -43.66 0.39 -27.61
C LEU A 72 -44.96 0.64 -28.41
N ASP A 73 -46.04 0.06 -27.97
CA ASP A 73 -47.36 0.38 -28.52
C ASP A 73 -47.83 1.79 -28.09
N SER A 74 -48.90 2.29 -28.71
CA SER A 74 -49.39 3.66 -28.45
C SER A 74 -49.82 3.87 -26.99
N THR A 75 -50.28 2.83 -26.30
CA THR A 75 -50.70 2.90 -24.89
C THR A 75 -49.48 2.95 -23.94
N GLN A 76 -48.47 2.18 -24.25
CA GLN A 76 -47.19 2.20 -23.54
C GLN A 76 -46.45 3.54 -23.72
N LEU A 77 -46.50 4.13 -24.91
CA LEU A 77 -45.94 5.45 -25.21
C LEU A 77 -46.62 6.57 -24.38
N VAL A 78 -47.94 6.56 -24.24
CA VAL A 78 -48.68 7.52 -23.41
C VAL A 78 -48.29 7.37 -21.93
N ALA A 79 -48.19 6.14 -21.43
CA ALA A 79 -47.74 5.87 -20.08
C ALA A 79 -46.27 6.34 -19.85
N ALA A 80 -45.40 6.08 -20.81
CA ALA A 80 -44.00 6.54 -20.77
C ALA A 80 -43.92 8.09 -20.80
N GLN A 81 -44.72 8.75 -21.59
CA GLN A 81 -44.79 10.21 -21.66
C GLN A 81 -45.20 10.84 -20.32
N SER A 82 -46.16 10.22 -19.63
CA SER A 82 -46.58 10.71 -18.30
C SER A 82 -45.47 10.56 -17.25
N LYS A 83 -44.63 9.49 -17.34
CA LYS A 83 -43.54 9.21 -16.41
C LYS A 83 -42.26 9.97 -16.76
N LEU A 84 -41.84 9.99 -18.01
CA LEU A 84 -40.54 10.48 -18.47
C LEU A 84 -40.62 11.89 -19.12
N GLY A 85 -41.79 12.43 -19.39
CA GLY A 85 -41.92 13.73 -20.06
C GLY A 85 -41.19 13.77 -21.40
N ALA A 86 -40.37 14.80 -21.61
CA ALA A 86 -39.56 14.95 -22.83
C ALA A 86 -38.60 13.79 -23.08
N LEU A 87 -38.13 13.09 -22.05
CA LEU A 87 -37.21 11.96 -22.17
C LEU A 87 -37.88 10.69 -22.74
N SER A 88 -39.18 10.62 -22.81
CA SER A 88 -39.92 9.48 -23.39
C SER A 88 -39.57 9.20 -24.85
N TYR A 89 -39.11 10.23 -25.60
CA TYR A 89 -38.64 10.06 -26.97
C TYR A 89 -37.53 9.00 -27.10
N ALA A 90 -36.66 8.86 -26.09
CA ALA A 90 -35.58 7.86 -26.09
C ALA A 90 -36.10 6.40 -26.19
N LEU A 91 -37.34 6.15 -25.75
CA LEU A 91 -37.96 4.82 -25.84
C LEU A 91 -38.46 4.49 -27.26
N THR A 92 -38.68 5.50 -28.11
CA THR A 92 -39.11 5.29 -29.50
C THR A 92 -37.98 4.91 -30.43
N VAL A 93 -36.73 5.09 -29.97
CA VAL A 93 -35.54 4.86 -30.79
C VAL A 93 -35.03 3.41 -30.53
N PRO A 94 -34.97 2.54 -31.56
CA PRO A 94 -34.46 1.17 -31.39
C PRO A 94 -32.95 1.16 -31.14
N GLY A 95 -32.45 0.12 -30.51
CA GLY A 95 -31.04 -0.10 -30.30
C GLY A 95 -30.75 -1.46 -29.65
N GLU A 96 -29.55 -1.98 -29.86
CA GLU A 96 -29.10 -3.20 -29.23
C GLU A 96 -28.90 -3.00 -27.71
N ALA A 97 -29.24 -4.02 -26.92
CA ALA A 97 -29.10 -3.96 -25.46
C ALA A 97 -27.64 -3.77 -25.03
N ILE A 98 -26.72 -4.45 -25.71
CA ILE A 98 -25.28 -4.40 -25.47
C ILE A 98 -24.53 -4.11 -26.78
N THR A 99 -23.64 -3.14 -26.77
CA THR A 99 -22.73 -2.84 -27.88
C THR A 99 -21.32 -3.25 -27.50
N THR A 100 -20.71 -4.18 -28.27
CA THR A 100 -19.36 -4.68 -27.99
C THR A 100 -18.35 -4.02 -28.92
N VAL A 101 -17.26 -3.55 -28.35
CA VAL A 101 -16.11 -2.96 -29.08
C VAL A 101 -14.82 -3.61 -28.63
N ASN A 102 -13.96 -3.93 -29.59
CA ASN A 102 -12.67 -4.56 -29.36
C ASN A 102 -11.56 -3.64 -29.83
N THR A 103 -10.55 -3.44 -28.97
CA THR A 103 -9.24 -2.83 -29.31
C THR A 103 -8.13 -3.87 -29.11
N ASP A 104 -6.87 -3.48 -29.25
CA ASP A 104 -5.73 -4.37 -28.98
C ASP A 104 -5.66 -4.77 -27.50
N VAL A 105 -6.00 -3.86 -26.60
CA VAL A 105 -5.90 -4.03 -25.13
C VAL A 105 -7.21 -4.32 -24.44
N PHE A 106 -8.36 -3.99 -25.07
CA PHE A 106 -9.70 -4.11 -24.46
C PHE A 106 -10.66 -4.99 -25.24
N GLU A 107 -11.56 -5.63 -24.49
CA GLU A 107 -12.91 -5.98 -24.93
C GLU A 107 -13.88 -5.19 -24.03
N LEU A 108 -14.65 -4.27 -24.63
CA LEU A 108 -15.58 -3.38 -23.92
C LEU A 108 -17.01 -3.70 -24.30
N LYS A 109 -17.91 -3.66 -23.32
CA LYS A 109 -19.35 -3.74 -23.55
C LYS A 109 -20.04 -2.51 -22.98
N PHE A 110 -20.83 -1.84 -23.80
CA PHE A 110 -21.62 -0.67 -23.42
C PHE A 110 -23.08 -1.10 -23.27
N ASN A 111 -23.67 -0.73 -22.14
CA ASN A 111 -25.08 -1.02 -21.88
C ASN A 111 -25.95 0.08 -22.47
N ARG A 112 -26.96 -0.28 -23.24
CA ARG A 112 -27.99 0.67 -23.71
C ARG A 112 -28.69 1.36 -22.55
N LYS A 113 -29.04 0.63 -21.50
CA LYS A 113 -29.55 1.21 -20.26
C LYS A 113 -28.42 1.91 -19.54
N GLY A 114 -28.52 3.23 -19.42
CA GLY A 114 -27.52 4.07 -18.77
C GLY A 114 -26.37 4.57 -19.64
N GLY A 115 -26.11 3.97 -20.80
CA GLY A 115 -25.07 4.42 -21.74
C GLY A 115 -23.62 4.23 -21.26
N TYR A 116 -23.41 3.52 -20.17
CA TYR A 116 -22.09 3.35 -19.53
C TYR A 116 -21.43 2.00 -19.86
N LEU A 117 -20.15 1.87 -19.48
CA LEU A 117 -19.38 0.65 -19.63
C LEU A 117 -19.90 -0.43 -18.65
N ALA A 118 -20.53 -1.49 -19.20
CA ALA A 118 -21.03 -2.64 -18.46
C ALA A 118 -19.97 -3.73 -18.28
N GLU A 119 -18.97 -3.77 -19.16
CA GLU A 119 -17.84 -4.69 -19.05
C GLU A 119 -16.56 -4.03 -19.57
N VAL A 120 -15.48 -4.15 -18.79
CA VAL A 120 -14.12 -3.76 -19.15
C VAL A 120 -13.21 -4.96 -18.88
N LYS A 121 -12.83 -5.65 -19.96
CA LYS A 121 -11.91 -6.78 -19.93
C LYS A 121 -10.56 -6.37 -20.51
N LEU A 122 -9.50 -6.63 -19.78
CA LEU A 122 -8.13 -6.45 -20.21
C LEU A 122 -7.64 -7.71 -20.93
N LYS A 123 -7.31 -7.62 -22.23
CA LYS A 123 -6.99 -8.78 -23.06
C LYS A 123 -5.66 -9.44 -22.74
N ASN A 124 -4.70 -8.67 -22.25
CA ASN A 124 -3.30 -9.11 -22.10
C ASN A 124 -2.99 -9.63 -20.70
N PHE A 125 -3.98 -9.71 -19.81
CA PHE A 125 -3.78 -10.07 -18.43
C PHE A 125 -4.78 -11.13 -17.97
N VAL A 126 -4.30 -12.00 -17.09
CA VAL A 126 -5.13 -13.00 -16.40
C VAL A 126 -4.94 -12.87 -14.89
N ASP A 127 -5.87 -13.37 -14.09
CA ASP A 127 -5.78 -13.45 -12.64
C ASP A 127 -4.93 -14.66 -12.19
N TYR A 128 -4.93 -14.93 -10.87
CA TYR A 128 -4.18 -16.07 -10.28
C TYR A 128 -4.71 -17.45 -10.70
N ASP A 129 -5.95 -17.54 -11.19
CA ASP A 129 -6.59 -18.78 -11.70
C ASP A 129 -6.58 -18.85 -13.24
N SER A 130 -5.81 -17.96 -13.91
CA SER A 130 -5.73 -17.86 -15.37
C SER A 130 -7.02 -17.40 -16.06
N VAL A 131 -7.94 -16.75 -15.32
CA VAL A 131 -9.14 -16.11 -15.86
C VAL A 131 -8.75 -14.72 -16.36
N PRO A 132 -9.28 -14.23 -17.51
CA PRO A 132 -9.05 -12.87 -17.96
C PRO A 132 -9.41 -11.82 -16.91
N ILE A 133 -8.63 -10.75 -16.83
CA ILE A 133 -8.90 -9.64 -15.89
C ILE A 133 -10.11 -8.84 -16.36
N TYR A 134 -11.10 -8.73 -15.50
CA TYR A 134 -12.26 -7.86 -15.64
C TYR A 134 -12.22 -6.78 -14.54
N LEU A 135 -12.13 -5.53 -14.92
CA LEU A 135 -12.25 -4.41 -13.97
C LEU A 135 -13.72 -4.08 -13.72
N ILE A 136 -14.53 -4.17 -14.79
CA ILE A 136 -15.98 -4.02 -14.74
C ILE A 136 -16.63 -5.26 -15.33
N LYS A 137 -17.56 -5.88 -14.58
CA LYS A 137 -18.33 -7.04 -15.01
C LYS A 137 -19.50 -7.29 -14.06
N ASP A 138 -20.56 -7.91 -14.57
CA ASP A 138 -21.71 -8.42 -13.79
C ASP A 138 -22.32 -7.38 -12.84
N GLY A 139 -22.31 -6.09 -13.25
CA GLY A 139 -22.93 -5.00 -12.50
C GLY A 139 -22.14 -4.51 -11.26
N ASN A 140 -20.84 -4.83 -11.16
CA ASN A 140 -19.98 -4.35 -10.08
C ASN A 140 -19.69 -2.85 -10.14
N SER A 141 -20.05 -2.15 -11.23
CA SER A 141 -19.86 -0.71 -11.40
C SER A 141 -21.12 -0.04 -11.89
N ALA A 142 -21.32 1.19 -11.46
CA ALA A 142 -22.37 2.09 -11.96
C ALA A 142 -21.78 3.48 -12.23
N PHE A 143 -22.12 4.03 -13.40
CA PHE A 143 -21.83 5.42 -13.75
C PHE A 143 -23.14 6.14 -14.01
N ASN A 144 -23.41 7.22 -13.30
CA ASN A 144 -24.70 7.89 -13.31
C ASN A 144 -24.54 9.40 -13.32
N ILE A 145 -25.33 10.08 -14.14
CA ILE A 145 -25.55 11.52 -14.04
C ILE A 145 -26.97 11.74 -13.52
N THR A 146 -27.09 12.36 -12.34
CA THR A 146 -28.34 12.83 -11.78
C THR A 146 -28.59 14.26 -12.24
N PHE A 147 -29.74 14.53 -12.85
CA PHE A 147 -30.11 15.84 -13.36
C PHE A 147 -31.60 16.14 -13.19
N GLY A 148 -31.92 17.42 -13.07
CA GLY A 148 -33.31 17.91 -13.00
C GLY A 148 -33.86 18.33 -14.36
N THR A 149 -35.17 18.20 -14.55
CA THR A 149 -35.88 18.67 -15.73
C THR A 149 -36.83 19.84 -15.41
N SER A 150 -37.21 20.63 -16.42
CA SER A 150 -38.05 21.85 -16.29
C SER A 150 -39.43 21.60 -15.70
N ASP A 151 -39.91 20.36 -15.72
CA ASP A 151 -41.13 19.91 -15.05
C ASP A 151 -40.91 19.46 -13.59
N ASN A 152 -39.79 19.87 -12.98
CA ASN A 152 -39.38 19.59 -11.59
C ASN A 152 -39.25 18.10 -11.25
N ARG A 153 -38.85 17.27 -12.20
CA ARG A 153 -38.46 15.87 -11.96
C ARG A 153 -36.94 15.73 -11.88
N THR A 154 -36.50 14.73 -11.15
CA THR A 154 -35.09 14.34 -11.11
C THR A 154 -34.95 12.98 -11.75
N PHE A 155 -33.95 12.83 -12.63
CA PHE A 155 -33.66 11.59 -13.34
C PHE A 155 -32.24 11.14 -13.11
N ASN A 156 -32.07 9.83 -13.15
CA ASN A 156 -30.76 9.15 -13.14
C ASN A 156 -30.50 8.61 -14.54
N SER A 157 -29.43 9.02 -15.17
CA SER A 157 -29.06 8.55 -16.51
C SER A 157 -28.95 7.05 -16.60
N LYS A 158 -28.50 6.38 -15.52
CA LYS A 158 -28.35 4.91 -15.45
C LYS A 158 -29.62 4.13 -15.72
N ASP A 159 -30.79 4.77 -15.54
CA ASP A 159 -32.10 4.15 -15.71
C ASP A 159 -32.73 4.43 -17.08
N LEU A 160 -32.07 5.25 -17.91
CA LEU A 160 -32.60 5.76 -19.18
C LEU A 160 -31.96 5.03 -20.37
N PRO A 161 -32.71 4.83 -21.49
CA PRO A 161 -32.19 4.13 -22.66
C PRO A 161 -31.38 5.06 -23.57
N PHE A 162 -30.16 4.71 -23.83
CA PHE A 162 -29.26 5.39 -24.76
C PHE A 162 -29.20 4.63 -26.10
N GLN A 163 -29.09 5.37 -27.18
CA GLN A 163 -28.88 4.81 -28.52
C GLN A 163 -27.39 4.75 -28.82
N PRO A 164 -26.81 3.54 -29.05
CA PRO A 164 -25.42 3.38 -29.42
C PRO A 164 -25.20 3.74 -30.90
N SER A 165 -24.03 4.31 -31.19
CA SER A 165 -23.47 4.36 -32.53
C SER A 165 -21.96 4.18 -32.44
N VAL A 166 -21.41 3.35 -33.35
CA VAL A 166 -19.96 3.08 -33.41
C VAL A 166 -19.45 3.57 -34.76
N THR A 167 -18.45 4.44 -34.75
CA THR A 167 -17.83 4.96 -35.96
C THR A 167 -16.32 4.85 -35.87
N LYS A 168 -15.64 4.72 -37.00
CA LYS A 168 -14.17 4.77 -37.07
C LYS A 168 -13.72 6.12 -37.63
N SER A 169 -12.74 6.71 -37.00
CA SER A 169 -12.10 7.95 -37.43
C SER A 169 -10.59 7.72 -37.48
N GLY A 170 -10.07 7.38 -38.67
CA GLY A 170 -8.70 6.90 -38.82
C GLY A 170 -8.54 5.53 -38.12
N ASP A 171 -7.61 5.43 -37.19
CA ASP A 171 -7.35 4.27 -36.34
C ASP A 171 -8.16 4.28 -35.04
N HIS A 172 -8.82 5.39 -34.70
CA HIS A 172 -9.65 5.51 -33.51
C HIS A 172 -11.04 4.91 -33.71
N THR A 173 -11.59 4.31 -32.68
CA THR A 173 -12.99 3.88 -32.61
C THR A 173 -13.75 4.80 -31.67
N ILE A 174 -14.80 5.42 -32.20
CA ILE A 174 -15.67 6.33 -31.44
C ILE A 174 -16.97 5.61 -31.14
N VAL A 175 -17.31 5.50 -29.86
CA VAL A 175 -18.61 5.02 -29.38
C VAL A 175 -19.39 6.21 -28.84
N SER A 176 -20.53 6.49 -29.43
CA SER A 176 -21.45 7.54 -29.01
C SER A 176 -22.73 6.90 -28.49
N MET A 177 -23.01 7.12 -27.22
CA MET A 177 -24.24 6.68 -26.54
C MET A 177 -25.12 7.90 -26.32
N LYS A 178 -26.25 8.00 -27.06
CA LYS A 178 -27.13 9.18 -27.04
C LYS A 178 -28.46 8.90 -26.36
N LEU A 179 -28.77 9.62 -25.31
CA LEU A 179 -30.12 9.72 -24.75
C LEU A 179 -30.85 10.82 -25.56
N LYS A 180 -31.63 10.41 -26.55
CA LYS A 180 -32.33 11.34 -27.44
C LYS A 180 -33.61 11.86 -26.78
N VAL A 181 -33.83 13.17 -26.90
CA VAL A 181 -35.06 13.88 -26.50
C VAL A 181 -35.82 14.36 -27.72
N SER A 182 -35.13 14.48 -28.84
CA SER A 182 -35.66 14.69 -30.20
C SER A 182 -34.63 14.21 -31.23
N GLU A 183 -34.88 14.44 -32.51
CA GLU A 183 -33.89 14.15 -33.57
C GLU A 183 -32.58 14.94 -33.40
N THR A 184 -32.64 16.16 -32.87
CA THR A 184 -31.50 17.09 -32.75
C THR A 184 -31.07 17.38 -31.32
N ALA A 185 -31.91 17.02 -30.33
CA ALA A 185 -31.65 17.26 -28.91
C ALA A 185 -31.34 15.97 -28.18
N PHE A 186 -30.19 15.90 -27.50
CA PHE A 186 -29.71 14.68 -26.83
C PHE A 186 -28.73 14.99 -25.72
N LEU A 187 -28.58 14.06 -24.77
CA LEU A 187 -27.43 13.88 -23.88
C LEU A 187 -26.55 12.75 -24.44
N GLU A 188 -25.27 12.99 -24.63
CA GLU A 188 -24.30 12.07 -25.22
C GLU A 188 -23.20 11.70 -24.23
N TYR A 189 -22.91 10.42 -24.11
CA TYR A 189 -21.69 9.87 -23.57
C TYR A 189 -20.83 9.44 -24.77
N ARG A 190 -19.71 10.14 -25.00
CA ARG A 190 -18.82 9.88 -26.11
C ARG A 190 -17.51 9.29 -25.60
N TYR A 191 -17.19 8.12 -26.09
CA TYR A 191 -15.95 7.39 -25.81
C TYR A 191 -15.13 7.33 -27.09
N GLU A 192 -13.87 7.74 -27.02
CA GLU A 192 -12.93 7.63 -28.13
C GLU A 192 -11.77 6.74 -27.72
N LEU A 193 -11.60 5.62 -28.43
CA LEU A 193 -10.69 4.53 -28.16
C LEU A 193 -9.54 4.57 -29.15
N LYS A 194 -8.30 4.61 -28.67
CA LYS A 194 -7.09 4.54 -29.48
C LYS A 194 -6.56 3.10 -29.52
N PRO A 195 -5.87 2.69 -30.59
CA PRO A 195 -5.19 1.40 -30.64
C PRO A 195 -4.14 1.30 -29.53
N ASN A 196 -4.02 0.14 -28.92
CA ASN A 196 -2.99 -0.18 -27.91
C ASN A 196 -2.85 0.86 -26.77
N ASP A 197 -3.96 1.49 -26.35
CA ASP A 197 -4.01 2.53 -25.34
C ASP A 197 -4.98 2.15 -24.23
N TYR A 198 -4.57 2.29 -22.95
CA TYR A 198 -5.41 2.06 -21.78
C TYR A 198 -6.21 3.32 -21.37
N MET A 199 -5.94 4.47 -22.00
CA MET A 199 -6.70 5.70 -21.82
C MET A 199 -7.84 5.78 -22.84
N ILE A 200 -9.02 6.14 -22.37
CA ILE A 200 -10.23 6.35 -23.17
C ILE A 200 -10.62 7.81 -23.04
N ASP A 201 -10.55 8.58 -24.13
CA ASP A 201 -11.04 9.95 -24.12
C ASP A 201 -12.57 9.90 -23.96
N PHE A 202 -13.08 10.48 -22.89
CA PHE A 202 -14.49 10.42 -22.50
C PHE A 202 -15.08 11.81 -22.36
N SER A 203 -16.32 11.99 -22.76
CA SER A 203 -17.03 13.24 -22.48
C SER A 203 -18.53 13.03 -22.30
N VAL A 204 -19.10 13.85 -21.42
CA VAL A 204 -20.54 13.99 -21.26
C VAL A 204 -20.94 15.34 -21.85
N LYS A 205 -21.75 15.32 -22.90
CA LYS A 205 -22.22 16.54 -23.60
C LYS A 205 -23.71 16.48 -23.81
N SER A 206 -24.37 17.62 -23.67
CA SER A 206 -25.76 17.78 -24.14
C SER A 206 -25.84 18.79 -25.28
N GLN A 207 -26.84 18.63 -26.11
CA GLN A 207 -27.15 19.52 -27.20
C GLN A 207 -28.66 19.73 -27.29
N GLY A 208 -29.11 20.99 -27.30
CA GLY A 208 -30.52 21.34 -27.44
C GLY A 208 -31.38 21.05 -26.20
N LEU A 209 -30.75 20.87 -25.03
CA LEU A 209 -31.43 20.52 -23.78
C LEU A 209 -31.57 21.69 -22.79
N SER A 210 -31.13 22.89 -23.14
CA SER A 210 -31.24 24.07 -22.27
C SER A 210 -32.65 24.41 -21.81
N GLY A 211 -33.70 24.07 -22.61
CA GLY A 211 -35.10 24.20 -22.23
C GLY A 211 -35.70 22.98 -21.52
N VAL A 212 -34.96 21.87 -21.48
CA VAL A 212 -35.37 20.62 -20.84
C VAL A 212 -34.80 20.51 -19.44
N PHE A 213 -33.54 20.92 -19.24
CA PHE A 213 -32.90 20.89 -17.93
C PHE A 213 -33.42 22.00 -17.02
N ASN A 214 -33.57 21.68 -15.73
CA ASN A 214 -33.78 22.64 -14.67
C ASN A 214 -32.44 22.94 -14.00
N THR A 215 -31.80 24.04 -14.39
CA THR A 215 -30.47 24.44 -13.88
C THR A 215 -30.48 24.87 -12.41
N SER A 216 -31.66 24.98 -11.78
CA SER A 216 -31.80 25.24 -10.34
C SER A 216 -31.71 23.96 -9.49
N LEU A 217 -31.83 22.79 -10.10
CA LEU A 217 -31.69 21.51 -9.45
C LEU A 217 -30.22 21.01 -9.57
N PRO A 218 -29.76 20.20 -8.62
CA PRO A 218 -28.40 19.66 -8.67
C PRO A 218 -28.13 18.86 -9.95
N LEU A 219 -26.94 19.02 -10.47
CA LEU A 219 -26.35 18.17 -11.50
C LEU A 219 -25.16 17.43 -10.85
N GLU A 220 -25.23 16.11 -10.76
CA GLU A 220 -24.25 15.31 -10.03
C GLU A 220 -23.85 14.07 -10.83
N LEU A 221 -22.55 13.82 -10.87
CA LEU A 221 -21.97 12.59 -11.38
C LEU A 221 -21.70 11.66 -10.19
N ASN A 222 -22.19 10.42 -10.28
CA ASN A 222 -21.94 9.36 -9.32
C ASN A 222 -21.23 8.21 -10.04
N TRP A 223 -20.11 7.75 -9.47
CA TRP A 223 -19.35 6.61 -9.97
C TRP A 223 -19.08 5.63 -8.84
N ASP A 224 -19.58 4.41 -8.98
CA ASP A 224 -19.46 3.35 -8.00
C ASP A 224 -18.72 2.15 -8.61
N LEU A 225 -17.89 1.47 -7.82
CA LEU A 225 -17.19 0.26 -8.22
C LEU A 225 -16.96 -0.67 -7.02
N LYS A 226 -17.37 -1.93 -7.14
CA LYS A 226 -16.90 -3.02 -6.28
C LYS A 226 -15.69 -3.67 -6.91
N ALA A 227 -14.56 -3.63 -6.22
CA ALA A 227 -13.27 -4.11 -6.71
C ALA A 227 -13.19 -5.65 -6.65
N TYR A 228 -13.08 -6.31 -7.80
CA TYR A 228 -12.86 -7.76 -7.88
C TYR A 228 -11.50 -8.16 -7.34
N ARG A 229 -11.45 -9.34 -6.70
CA ARG A 229 -10.18 -9.98 -6.36
C ARG A 229 -9.50 -10.53 -7.62
N HIS A 230 -8.23 -10.18 -7.82
CA HIS A 230 -7.37 -10.67 -8.91
C HIS A 230 -6.12 -11.41 -8.42
N ALA A 231 -5.79 -11.30 -7.12
CA ALA A 231 -4.63 -11.96 -6.51
C ALA A 231 -5.03 -13.23 -5.73
N LYS A 232 -4.07 -14.12 -5.52
CA LYS A 232 -4.26 -15.38 -4.80
C LYS A 232 -4.74 -15.17 -3.35
N SER A 233 -4.21 -14.15 -2.64
CA SER A 233 -4.63 -13.79 -1.30
C SER A 233 -5.52 -12.55 -1.35
N ILE A 234 -6.78 -12.68 -0.91
CA ILE A 234 -7.72 -11.57 -0.84
C ILE A 234 -7.28 -10.52 0.19
N SER A 235 -6.82 -10.93 1.37
CA SER A 235 -6.36 -10.00 2.39
C SER A 235 -5.09 -9.25 1.99
N TYR A 236 -4.21 -9.90 1.22
CA TYR A 236 -3.03 -9.24 0.69
C TYR A 236 -3.40 -8.19 -0.37
N GLU A 237 -4.31 -8.53 -1.30
CA GLU A 237 -4.81 -7.59 -2.31
C GLU A 237 -5.60 -6.45 -1.67
N ASN A 238 -6.49 -6.75 -0.71
CA ASN A 238 -7.30 -5.76 0.01
C ASN A 238 -6.45 -4.69 0.70
N ARG A 239 -5.27 -5.05 1.21
CA ARG A 239 -4.30 -4.12 1.82
C ARG A 239 -3.79 -3.05 0.85
N TYR A 240 -3.72 -3.37 -0.45
CA TYR A 240 -3.25 -2.49 -1.52
C TYR A 240 -4.40 -1.96 -2.39
N THR A 241 -5.65 -2.16 -1.95
CA THR A 241 -6.87 -1.68 -2.61
C THR A 241 -7.37 -0.45 -1.87
N ASP A 242 -7.33 0.72 -2.53
CA ASP A 242 -7.64 2.02 -1.96
C ASP A 242 -8.02 3.04 -3.05
N ILE A 243 -8.54 4.21 -2.64
CA ILE A 243 -8.75 5.33 -3.55
C ILE A 243 -7.50 6.21 -3.54
N HIS A 244 -6.93 6.42 -4.72
CA HIS A 244 -5.91 7.44 -4.98
C HIS A 244 -6.57 8.62 -5.69
N TYR A 245 -6.11 9.83 -5.43
CA TYR A 245 -6.67 11.04 -6.03
C TYR A 245 -5.63 12.16 -6.11
N GLU A 246 -5.86 13.10 -7.01
CA GLU A 246 -5.09 14.35 -7.07
C GLU A 246 -6.02 15.52 -6.83
N HIS A 247 -5.65 16.37 -5.88
CA HIS A 247 -6.42 17.52 -5.42
C HIS A 247 -5.54 18.75 -5.15
N GLU A 248 -6.13 19.87 -4.73
CA GLU A 248 -5.42 21.07 -4.28
C GLU A 248 -4.26 21.50 -5.20
N ASN A 249 -4.53 21.68 -6.51
CA ASN A 249 -3.54 22.09 -7.51
C ASN A 249 -2.41 21.07 -7.78
N GLY A 250 -2.75 19.81 -7.88
CA GLY A 250 -1.82 18.77 -8.34
C GLY A 250 -1.09 18.05 -7.21
N LYS A 251 -1.71 17.95 -6.04
CA LYS A 251 -1.19 17.18 -4.91
C LYS A 251 -1.82 15.78 -4.90
N PRO A 252 -1.04 14.71 -5.15
CA PRO A 252 -1.55 13.35 -5.04
C PRO A 252 -1.66 12.91 -3.57
N ASP A 253 -2.72 12.16 -3.25
CA ASP A 253 -2.95 11.56 -1.94
C ASP A 253 -3.77 10.26 -2.08
N TYR A 254 -4.04 9.56 -0.98
CA TYR A 254 -4.78 8.29 -0.98
C TYR A 254 -5.48 8.03 0.37
N THR A 255 -6.59 7.28 0.35
CA THR A 255 -7.40 6.99 1.55
C THR A 255 -6.78 5.97 2.49
N GLY A 256 -5.92 5.08 1.99
CA GLY A 256 -5.40 3.93 2.73
C GLY A 256 -6.38 2.75 2.82
N ALA A 257 -6.04 1.76 3.65
CA ALA A 257 -6.72 0.46 3.66
C ALA A 257 -8.01 0.39 4.51
N ARG A 258 -8.41 1.47 5.17
CA ARG A 258 -9.58 1.51 6.08
C ARG A 258 -10.79 2.11 5.39
N ASP A 259 -11.96 1.85 5.95
CA ASP A 259 -13.18 2.58 5.58
C ASP A 259 -12.93 4.08 5.74
N THR A 260 -13.26 4.81 4.71
CA THR A 260 -12.94 6.23 4.62
C THR A 260 -14.04 6.97 3.89
N GLU A 261 -14.32 8.17 4.34
CA GLU A 261 -15.22 9.12 3.70
C GLU A 261 -14.54 10.49 3.74
N GLU A 262 -14.29 11.09 2.57
CA GLU A 262 -13.59 12.36 2.44
C GLU A 262 -14.25 13.29 1.45
N ASP A 263 -14.26 14.60 1.81
CA ASP A 263 -14.65 15.69 0.92
C ASP A 263 -13.38 16.36 0.37
N LEU A 264 -13.24 16.38 -0.95
CA LEU A 264 -12.07 16.88 -1.66
C LEU A 264 -12.40 18.16 -2.43
N GLU A 265 -11.42 19.04 -2.61
CA GLU A 265 -11.50 20.26 -3.42
C GLU A 265 -10.48 20.25 -4.56
N ASP A 266 -10.85 20.86 -5.71
CA ASP A 266 -10.00 20.99 -6.90
C ASP A 266 -9.39 19.66 -7.39
N VAL A 267 -10.25 18.67 -7.63
CA VAL A 267 -9.84 17.29 -7.97
C VAL A 267 -9.65 17.14 -9.47
N THR A 268 -8.48 16.68 -9.89
CA THR A 268 -8.13 16.45 -11.30
C THR A 268 -8.28 14.99 -11.71
N TRP A 269 -8.11 14.04 -10.79
CA TRP A 269 -8.44 12.64 -11.02
C TRP A 269 -8.76 11.89 -9.72
N ILE A 270 -9.57 10.84 -9.86
CA ILE A 270 -9.91 9.86 -8.82
C ILE A 270 -9.64 8.48 -9.38
N GLY A 271 -8.82 7.69 -8.70
CA GLY A 271 -8.44 6.34 -9.10
C GLY A 271 -8.87 5.31 -8.08
N TYR A 272 -9.69 4.35 -8.49
CA TYR A 272 -10.03 3.15 -7.75
C TYR A 272 -8.95 2.10 -8.01
N LYS A 273 -7.95 2.11 -7.15
CA LYS A 273 -6.81 1.23 -7.26
C LYS A 273 -7.14 -0.12 -6.64
N GLN A 274 -6.93 -1.16 -7.40
CA GLN A 274 -6.80 -2.55 -6.98
C GLN A 274 -5.32 -2.89 -7.03
N HIS A 275 -4.81 -3.82 -6.28
CA HIS A 275 -3.37 -4.08 -6.13
C HIS A 275 -2.52 -3.79 -7.40
N PHE A 276 -2.76 -4.54 -8.49
CA PHE A 276 -2.00 -4.40 -9.76
C PHE A 276 -2.78 -3.75 -10.89
N PHE A 277 -4.02 -3.35 -10.66
CA PHE A 277 -4.85 -2.73 -11.69
C PHE A 277 -5.54 -1.50 -11.11
N THR A 278 -5.94 -0.58 -11.97
CA THR A 278 -6.66 0.60 -11.53
C THR A 278 -7.66 1.08 -12.57
N SER A 279 -8.74 1.67 -12.07
CA SER A 279 -9.74 2.40 -12.85
C SER A 279 -9.67 3.86 -12.42
N VAL A 280 -9.38 4.78 -13.33
CA VAL A 280 -9.22 6.22 -13.01
C VAL A 280 -10.17 7.04 -13.84
N LEU A 281 -10.85 7.99 -13.22
CA LEU A 281 -11.59 9.06 -13.86
C LEU A 281 -10.77 10.35 -13.76
N LEU A 282 -10.46 10.97 -14.91
CA LEU A 282 -9.62 12.15 -15.01
C LEU A 282 -10.34 13.30 -15.68
N THR A 283 -9.91 14.52 -15.39
CA THR A 283 -10.37 15.74 -16.07
C THR A 283 -9.24 16.77 -16.17
N ASP A 284 -9.18 17.53 -17.28
CA ASP A 284 -8.22 18.63 -17.40
C ASP A 284 -8.66 19.87 -16.62
N LYS A 285 -9.97 20.01 -16.42
CA LYS A 285 -10.55 21.08 -15.61
C LYS A 285 -11.01 20.50 -14.28
N ALA A 286 -10.26 20.76 -13.22
CA ALA A 286 -10.52 20.23 -11.89
C ALA A 286 -12.00 20.35 -11.48
N PHE A 287 -12.53 19.28 -10.94
CA PHE A 287 -13.81 19.28 -10.23
C PHE A 287 -13.64 20.13 -8.97
N LYS A 288 -14.53 21.11 -8.76
CA LYS A 288 -14.44 22.00 -7.60
C LYS A 288 -14.58 21.26 -6.27
N ARG A 289 -15.39 20.20 -6.27
CA ARG A 289 -15.60 19.32 -5.13
C ARG A 289 -15.81 17.90 -5.60
N ALA A 290 -15.39 16.95 -4.79
CA ALA A 290 -15.75 15.54 -4.92
C ALA A 290 -15.85 14.95 -3.52
N ARG A 291 -16.85 14.10 -3.28
CA ARG A 291 -16.92 13.26 -2.10
C ARG A 291 -16.57 11.85 -2.50
N ILE A 292 -15.63 11.24 -1.79
CA ILE A 292 -15.19 9.87 -2.02
C ILE A 292 -15.48 9.02 -0.79
N GLU A 293 -15.86 7.78 -1.02
CA GLU A 293 -16.16 6.79 0.01
C GLU A 293 -15.50 5.46 -0.36
N ALA A 294 -14.86 4.81 0.60
CA ALA A 294 -14.30 3.46 0.49
C ALA A 294 -14.80 2.62 1.66
N GLU A 295 -15.35 1.45 1.37
CA GLU A 295 -15.86 0.48 2.35
C GLU A 295 -15.13 -0.86 2.15
N ASP A 296 -14.65 -1.46 3.23
CA ASP A 296 -14.04 -2.78 3.22
C ASP A 296 -15.12 -3.86 3.15
N LEU A 297 -15.03 -4.77 2.18
CA LEU A 297 -15.98 -5.86 2.00
C LEU A 297 -15.42 -7.21 2.50
N VAL A 298 -14.23 -7.24 3.08
CA VAL A 298 -13.57 -8.46 3.57
C VAL A 298 -13.59 -8.46 5.10
N GLU A 299 -14.67 -8.94 5.68
CA GLU A 299 -14.76 -9.21 7.12
C GLU A 299 -14.14 -10.57 7.48
N ASP A 300 -14.37 -11.58 6.67
CA ASP A 300 -13.86 -12.95 6.82
C ASP A 300 -13.26 -13.44 5.50
N GLU A 301 -11.93 -13.61 5.48
CA GLU A 301 -11.16 -14.04 4.30
C GLU A 301 -11.56 -15.41 3.74
N GLU A 302 -12.21 -16.28 4.53
CA GLU A 302 -12.67 -17.60 4.10
C GLU A 302 -14.04 -17.54 3.41
N ILE A 303 -14.84 -16.51 3.70
CA ILE A 303 -16.20 -16.31 3.19
C ILE A 303 -16.21 -15.27 2.08
N ASP A 304 -15.57 -14.12 2.34
CA ASP A 304 -15.56 -12.97 1.43
C ASP A 304 -14.44 -13.13 0.40
N THR A 305 -14.71 -13.84 -0.68
CA THR A 305 -13.66 -14.26 -1.63
C THR A 305 -13.72 -13.57 -2.99
N VAL A 306 -14.71 -12.72 -3.25
CA VAL A 306 -14.99 -12.15 -4.58
C VAL A 306 -14.59 -10.69 -4.70
N PHE A 307 -14.97 -9.86 -3.74
CA PHE A 307 -14.72 -8.42 -3.75
C PHE A 307 -13.84 -8.02 -2.57
N THR A 308 -12.98 -7.05 -2.81
CA THR A 308 -12.11 -6.48 -1.76
C THR A 308 -12.76 -5.27 -1.12
N LYS A 309 -13.16 -4.26 -1.94
CA LYS A 309 -13.76 -3.01 -1.46
C LYS A 309 -14.87 -2.51 -2.37
N GLN A 310 -15.76 -1.70 -1.79
CA GLN A 310 -16.67 -0.87 -2.53
C GLN A 310 -16.17 0.57 -2.51
N PHE A 311 -16.13 1.20 -3.68
CA PHE A 311 -15.77 2.59 -3.89
C PHE A 311 -16.96 3.38 -4.42
N SER A 312 -17.10 4.63 -3.97
CA SER A 312 -18.08 5.57 -4.46
C SER A 312 -17.48 6.96 -4.60
N SER A 313 -17.85 7.66 -5.65
CA SER A 313 -17.51 9.08 -5.85
C SER A 313 -18.72 9.87 -6.27
N LYS A 314 -18.98 10.99 -5.59
CA LYS A 314 -20.07 11.94 -5.87
C LYS A 314 -19.46 13.29 -6.25
N ILE A 315 -19.71 13.72 -7.47
CA ILE A 315 -19.05 14.90 -8.06
C ILE A 315 -20.11 15.87 -8.56
N PRO A 316 -20.33 17.01 -7.88
CA PRO A 316 -21.19 18.06 -8.39
C PRO A 316 -20.64 18.65 -9.69
N LEU A 317 -21.47 18.69 -10.73
CA LEU A 317 -21.15 19.29 -12.02
C LEU A 317 -21.88 20.64 -12.19
N ALA A 318 -21.49 21.38 -13.20
CA ALA A 318 -22.10 22.66 -13.50
C ALA A 318 -22.63 22.72 -14.94
N TYR A 319 -23.81 23.27 -15.12
CA TYR A 319 -24.34 23.61 -16.44
C TYR A 319 -23.54 24.77 -17.06
N GLN A 320 -23.32 24.70 -18.36
CA GLN A 320 -22.69 25.75 -19.16
C GLN A 320 -23.69 26.27 -20.21
N GLY A 321 -24.23 27.47 -19.98
CA GLY A 321 -25.27 28.00 -20.85
C GLY A 321 -26.58 27.17 -20.89
N GLY A 322 -26.88 26.44 -19.80
CA GLY A 322 -28.04 25.54 -19.72
C GLY A 322 -27.79 24.14 -20.31
N GLU A 323 -26.59 23.87 -20.78
CA GLU A 323 -26.18 22.57 -21.33
C GLU A 323 -25.10 21.92 -20.46
N ILE A 324 -24.85 20.61 -20.63
CA ILE A 324 -23.76 19.88 -20.03
C ILE A 324 -22.62 19.80 -21.03
N ASN A 325 -21.40 20.13 -20.61
CA ASN A 325 -20.18 19.95 -21.40
C ASN A 325 -19.02 19.65 -20.47
N GLN A 326 -18.82 18.36 -20.18
CA GLN A 326 -17.79 17.88 -19.26
C GLN A 326 -16.83 16.95 -20.03
N PRO A 327 -15.65 17.43 -20.45
CA PRO A 327 -14.59 16.57 -20.95
C PRO A 327 -13.92 15.86 -19.78
N MET A 328 -13.65 14.59 -19.95
CA MET A 328 -13.03 13.69 -18.98
C MET A 328 -12.24 12.62 -19.74
N ASP A 329 -11.50 11.80 -19.02
CA ASP A 329 -10.88 10.58 -19.53
C ASP A 329 -11.10 9.44 -18.53
N PHE A 330 -11.14 8.21 -19.02
CA PHE A 330 -11.03 7.02 -18.23
C PHE A 330 -9.71 6.32 -18.50
N TYR A 331 -9.04 5.90 -17.47
CA TYR A 331 -7.98 4.93 -17.56
C TYR A 331 -8.45 3.61 -16.95
N PHE A 332 -8.29 2.52 -17.69
CA PHE A 332 -8.52 1.17 -17.20
C PHE A 332 -7.31 0.32 -17.55
N GLY A 333 -6.49 -0.06 -16.57
CA GLY A 333 -5.26 -0.74 -16.93
C GLY A 333 -4.40 -1.17 -15.76
N PRO A 334 -3.16 -1.60 -16.06
CA PRO A 334 -2.20 -2.03 -15.06
C PRO A 334 -1.73 -0.85 -14.20
N SER A 335 -1.56 -1.07 -12.89
CA SER A 335 -0.86 -0.15 -11.99
C SER A 335 0.66 -0.30 -12.19
N ASP A 336 1.10 -0.19 -13.44
CA ASP A 336 2.51 -0.24 -13.83
C ASP A 336 3.10 1.16 -13.86
N PHE A 337 4.21 1.35 -13.13
CA PHE A 337 4.85 2.66 -12.99
C PHE A 337 5.23 3.31 -14.34
N LYS A 338 5.73 2.52 -15.30
CA LYS A 338 6.16 3.06 -16.60
C LYS A 338 4.95 3.47 -17.42
N VAL A 339 3.93 2.60 -17.49
CA VAL A 339 2.70 2.87 -18.24
C VAL A 339 2.01 4.13 -17.69
N LEU A 340 1.89 4.25 -16.36
CA LEU A 340 1.25 5.41 -15.75
C LEU A 340 2.08 6.70 -15.89
N ASN A 341 3.40 6.59 -15.78
CA ASN A 341 4.32 7.73 -15.96
C ASN A 341 4.30 8.28 -17.40
N ASP A 342 4.11 7.42 -18.42
CA ASP A 342 4.06 7.84 -19.82
C ASP A 342 2.84 8.73 -20.13
N TYR A 343 1.74 8.57 -19.39
CA TYR A 343 0.58 9.49 -19.48
C TYR A 343 0.84 10.84 -18.84
N GLY A 344 1.82 10.95 -17.94
CA GLY A 344 2.02 12.14 -17.12
C GLY A 344 0.87 12.32 -16.11
N ARG A 345 0.50 13.54 -15.78
CA ARG A 345 -0.64 13.87 -14.91
C ARG A 345 -0.54 13.23 -13.50
N ASN A 346 0.71 12.96 -13.04
CA ASN A 346 1.02 12.34 -11.75
C ASN A 346 0.35 10.96 -11.51
N LEU A 347 -0.06 10.25 -12.55
CA LEU A 347 -0.69 8.94 -12.41
C LEU A 347 0.27 7.88 -11.86
N ASP A 348 1.57 8.04 -12.06
CA ASP A 348 2.61 7.17 -11.47
C ASP A 348 2.62 7.20 -9.94
N GLU A 349 2.02 8.24 -9.29
CA GLU A 349 1.83 8.30 -7.84
C GLU A 349 0.81 7.26 -7.31
N ILE A 350 -0.02 6.68 -8.18
CA ILE A 350 -0.90 5.54 -7.85
C ILE A 350 -0.09 4.32 -7.41
N VAL A 351 1.18 4.19 -7.87
CA VAL A 351 2.06 3.08 -7.46
C VAL A 351 2.73 3.40 -6.13
N PRO A 352 2.43 2.66 -5.03
CA PRO A 352 2.85 3.02 -3.68
C PRO A 352 4.31 2.67 -3.42
N PHE A 353 5.26 3.40 -3.99
CA PHE A 353 6.70 3.20 -3.75
C PHE A 353 7.19 3.74 -2.40
N GLY A 354 6.28 4.28 -1.57
CA GLY A 354 6.59 4.85 -0.26
C GLY A 354 6.87 6.36 -0.31
N TRP A 355 6.93 6.98 0.85
CA TRP A 355 7.03 8.43 1.03
C TRP A 355 8.47 8.92 1.21
N GLY A 356 8.74 10.17 0.88
CA GLY A 356 10.00 10.86 1.13
C GLY A 356 11.21 10.15 0.52
N ILE A 357 12.25 9.91 1.34
CA ILE A 357 13.49 9.27 0.88
C ILE A 357 13.28 7.83 0.37
N PHE A 358 12.29 7.12 0.89
CA PHE A 358 12.01 5.74 0.51
C PHE A 358 11.42 5.66 -0.90
N GLY A 359 10.43 6.50 -1.19
CA GLY A 359 9.86 6.65 -2.53
C GLY A 359 10.91 7.12 -3.53
N TRP A 360 11.76 8.08 -3.14
CA TRP A 360 12.86 8.55 -3.98
C TRP A 360 13.84 7.41 -4.34
N ILE A 361 14.27 6.60 -3.35
CA ILE A 361 15.15 5.44 -3.59
C ILE A 361 14.48 4.44 -4.56
N ASN A 362 13.19 4.16 -4.38
CA ASN A 362 12.48 3.23 -5.24
C ASN A 362 12.35 3.75 -6.66
N ARG A 363 11.91 4.99 -6.88
CA ARG A 363 11.69 5.58 -8.20
C ARG A 363 12.98 5.78 -8.99
N TYR A 364 14.04 6.24 -8.33
CA TYR A 364 15.27 6.66 -9.04
C TYR A 364 16.42 5.65 -8.95
N ILE A 365 16.35 4.66 -8.05
CA ILE A 365 17.42 3.66 -7.91
C ILE A 365 16.88 2.26 -8.20
N PHE A 366 15.91 1.75 -7.41
CA PHE A 366 15.49 0.35 -7.53
C PHE A 366 14.67 0.08 -8.79
N MET A 367 13.69 0.92 -9.12
CA MET A 367 12.86 0.71 -10.31
C MET A 367 13.67 0.76 -11.62
N PRO A 368 14.52 1.77 -11.89
CA PRO A 368 15.34 1.77 -13.09
C PRO A 368 16.33 0.60 -13.15
N LEU A 369 16.99 0.28 -12.02
CA LEU A 369 17.91 -0.85 -11.94
C LEU A 369 17.20 -2.18 -12.20
N PHE A 370 16.06 -2.41 -11.56
CA PHE A 370 15.28 -3.63 -11.71
C PHE A 370 14.75 -3.80 -13.14
N SER A 371 14.24 -2.73 -13.72
CA SER A 371 13.78 -2.67 -15.11
C SER A 371 14.89 -2.98 -16.09
N PHE A 372 16.08 -2.39 -15.89
CA PHE A 372 17.25 -2.67 -16.70
C PHE A 372 17.67 -4.15 -16.60
N LEU A 373 17.74 -4.70 -15.39
CA LEU A 373 18.09 -6.11 -15.20
C LEU A 373 17.02 -7.05 -15.79
N GLY A 374 15.75 -6.74 -15.63
CA GLY A 374 14.62 -7.51 -16.15
C GLY A 374 14.52 -7.53 -17.67
N SER A 375 15.15 -6.55 -18.37
CA SER A 375 15.14 -6.52 -19.84
C SER A 375 15.94 -7.66 -20.48
N PHE A 376 16.87 -8.30 -19.76
CA PHE A 376 17.72 -9.38 -20.28
C PHE A 376 17.90 -10.57 -19.32
N LEU A 377 17.41 -10.47 -18.06
CA LEU A 377 17.49 -11.55 -17.08
C LEU A 377 16.06 -11.97 -16.64
N PRO A 378 15.84 -13.25 -16.36
CA PRO A 378 14.62 -13.66 -15.63
C PRO A 378 14.50 -12.90 -14.30
N TYR A 379 13.30 -12.48 -13.94
CA TYR A 379 13.08 -11.57 -12.80
C TYR A 379 13.60 -12.10 -11.46
N GLY A 380 13.53 -13.41 -11.21
CA GLY A 380 14.15 -14.00 -10.00
C GLY A 380 15.68 -13.83 -9.96
N ILE A 381 16.35 -13.96 -11.11
CA ILE A 381 17.79 -13.67 -11.23
C ILE A 381 18.05 -12.18 -11.11
N ALA A 382 17.20 -11.33 -11.67
CA ALA A 382 17.30 -9.87 -11.53
C ALA A 382 17.24 -9.46 -10.04
N ILE A 383 16.37 -10.06 -9.23
CA ILE A 383 16.34 -9.87 -7.76
C ILE A 383 17.69 -10.24 -7.13
N VAL A 384 18.24 -11.40 -7.48
CA VAL A 384 19.54 -11.84 -6.95
C VAL A 384 20.66 -10.87 -7.30
N VAL A 385 20.76 -10.46 -8.58
CA VAL A 385 21.77 -9.50 -9.04
C VAL A 385 21.60 -8.14 -8.40
N MET A 386 20.37 -7.61 -8.34
CA MET A 386 20.07 -6.35 -7.65
C MET A 386 20.47 -6.42 -6.17
N THR A 387 20.23 -7.56 -5.51
CA THR A 387 20.65 -7.79 -4.11
C THR A 387 22.16 -7.75 -3.98
N ILE A 388 22.91 -8.42 -4.87
CA ILE A 388 24.38 -8.41 -4.88
C ILE A 388 24.90 -6.97 -5.03
N LEU A 389 24.40 -6.22 -6.02
CA LEU A 389 24.81 -4.83 -6.26
C LEU A 389 24.55 -3.94 -5.04
N THR A 390 23.36 -4.05 -4.44
CA THR A 390 23.01 -3.32 -3.23
C THR A 390 23.95 -3.67 -2.07
N LYS A 391 24.28 -4.96 -1.89
CA LYS A 391 25.21 -5.41 -0.83
C LYS A 391 26.65 -4.98 -1.07
N ILE A 392 27.11 -4.93 -2.32
CA ILE A 392 28.42 -4.37 -2.66
C ILE A 392 28.50 -2.91 -2.23
N VAL A 393 27.50 -2.09 -2.54
CA VAL A 393 27.46 -0.69 -2.11
C VAL A 393 27.45 -0.57 -0.58
N LEU A 394 26.66 -1.39 0.11
CA LEU A 394 26.57 -1.38 1.57
C LEU A 394 27.80 -2.01 2.26
N SER A 395 28.63 -2.79 1.56
CA SER A 395 29.80 -3.47 2.13
C SER A 395 30.82 -2.50 2.73
N PHE A 396 30.97 -1.29 2.19
CA PHE A 396 31.82 -0.23 2.75
C PHE A 396 31.40 0.18 4.17
N VAL A 397 30.08 0.21 4.43
CA VAL A 397 29.54 0.52 5.76
C VAL A 397 29.72 -0.68 6.68
N GLN A 398 29.50 -1.88 6.20
CA GLN A 398 29.70 -3.13 6.94
C GLN A 398 31.17 -3.31 7.35
N TYR A 399 32.13 -3.00 6.47
CA TYR A 399 33.56 -3.04 6.81
C TYR A 399 33.89 -2.15 8.03
N LYS A 400 33.39 -0.91 8.07
CA LYS A 400 33.61 -0.01 9.22
C LYS A 400 33.02 -0.57 10.51
N GLN A 401 31.87 -1.26 10.43
CA GLN A 401 31.25 -1.95 11.55
C GLN A 401 32.14 -3.07 12.09
N PHE A 402 32.57 -3.99 11.21
CA PHE A 402 33.40 -5.12 11.62
C PHE A 402 34.74 -4.67 12.16
N LEU A 403 35.35 -3.65 11.59
CA LEU A 403 36.57 -3.03 12.14
C LEU A 403 36.34 -2.48 13.56
N SER A 404 35.19 -1.85 13.81
CA SER A 404 34.85 -1.36 15.17
C SER A 404 34.60 -2.53 16.14
N GLN A 405 33.94 -3.60 15.69
CA GLN A 405 33.75 -4.81 16.50
C GLN A 405 35.09 -5.49 16.84
N ALA A 406 36.01 -5.56 15.87
CA ALA A 406 37.37 -6.09 16.10
C ALA A 406 38.13 -5.26 17.13
N LYS A 407 38.07 -3.92 17.06
CA LYS A 407 38.64 -3.03 18.08
C LYS A 407 38.04 -3.26 19.47
N MET A 408 36.72 -3.43 19.55
CA MET A 408 36.02 -3.70 20.81
C MET A 408 36.43 -5.06 21.40
N LYS A 409 36.65 -6.09 20.56
CA LYS A 409 37.16 -7.41 20.99
C LYS A 409 38.56 -7.30 21.59
N ILE A 410 39.46 -6.55 20.95
CA ILE A 410 40.84 -6.31 21.43
C ILE A 410 40.82 -5.52 22.74
N LEU A 411 39.95 -4.54 22.90
CA LEU A 411 39.82 -3.72 24.09
C LEU A 411 39.15 -4.43 25.27
N LYS A 412 38.51 -5.57 25.05
CA LYS A 412 37.70 -6.25 26.07
C LYS A 412 38.47 -6.50 27.38
N PRO A 413 39.72 -7.01 27.41
CA PRO A 413 40.45 -7.21 28.66
C PRO A 413 40.65 -5.92 29.45
N GLU A 414 40.97 -4.80 28.75
CA GLU A 414 41.15 -3.48 29.36
C GLU A 414 39.83 -2.93 29.93
N LEU A 415 38.74 -3.14 29.21
CA LEU A 415 37.40 -2.74 29.64
C LEU A 415 36.91 -3.56 30.85
N ASP A 416 37.19 -4.84 30.88
CA ASP A 416 36.85 -5.72 32.00
C ASP A 416 37.68 -5.37 33.26
N ALA A 417 38.97 -5.04 33.13
CA ALA A 417 39.80 -4.54 34.22
C ALA A 417 39.26 -3.20 34.83
N VAL A 418 38.76 -2.29 33.99
CA VAL A 418 38.15 -1.05 34.47
C VAL A 418 36.87 -1.33 35.23
N ARG A 419 36.07 -2.27 34.76
CA ARG A 419 34.80 -2.66 35.44
C ARG A 419 35.09 -3.29 36.81
N GLU A 420 36.06 -4.12 36.91
CA GLU A 420 36.49 -4.72 38.18
C GLU A 420 37.00 -3.65 39.15
N LYS A 421 37.86 -2.73 38.66
CA LYS A 421 38.44 -1.64 39.45
C LYS A 421 37.40 -0.68 40.02
N TYR A 422 36.31 -0.43 39.29
CA TYR A 422 35.26 0.51 39.68
C TYR A 422 33.93 -0.22 39.96
N LYS A 423 33.96 -1.43 40.50
CA LYS A 423 32.81 -2.30 40.76
C LYS A 423 31.74 -1.61 41.61
N ASP A 424 32.20 -0.80 42.61
CA ASP A 424 31.31 -0.07 43.52
C ASP A 424 30.85 1.30 42.99
N ASN A 425 31.44 1.78 41.89
CA ASN A 425 31.06 3.04 41.25
C ASN A 425 30.82 2.84 39.76
N LYS A 426 29.63 2.38 39.45
CA LYS A 426 29.19 2.04 38.07
C LYS A 426 29.27 3.22 37.11
N LEU A 427 28.99 4.46 37.59
CA LEU A 427 29.05 5.66 36.78
C LEU A 427 30.49 5.96 36.34
N LYS A 428 31.46 5.84 37.27
CA LYS A 428 32.88 6.01 36.97
C LYS A 428 33.42 4.90 36.07
N ALA A 429 32.99 3.65 36.28
CA ALA A 429 33.28 2.53 35.37
C ALA A 429 32.82 2.81 33.93
N GLN A 430 31.62 3.39 33.76
CA GLN A 430 31.08 3.75 32.46
C GLN A 430 31.84 4.91 31.81
N GLN A 431 32.17 5.95 32.56
CA GLN A 431 32.98 7.10 32.09
C GLN A 431 34.34 6.66 31.58
N GLU A 432 35.05 5.85 32.38
CA GLU A 432 36.38 5.31 31.99
C GLU A 432 36.28 4.35 30.79
N THR A 433 35.25 3.51 30.75
CA THR A 433 34.98 2.63 29.59
C THR A 433 34.78 3.45 28.32
N MET A 434 33.95 4.52 28.35
CA MET A 434 33.75 5.41 27.21
C MET A 434 35.02 6.19 26.84
N ALA A 435 35.84 6.58 27.83
CA ALA A 435 37.10 7.26 27.58
C ALA A 435 38.11 6.35 26.84
N ILE A 436 38.24 5.09 27.26
CA ILE A 436 39.09 4.07 26.59
C ILE A 436 38.58 3.82 25.16
N GLN A 437 37.30 3.57 24.99
CA GLN A 437 36.69 3.35 23.67
C GLN A 437 36.91 4.57 22.74
N SER A 438 36.71 5.77 23.25
CA SER A 438 36.94 7.00 22.50
C SER A 438 38.40 7.18 22.11
N ARG A 439 39.37 6.92 23.02
CA ARG A 439 40.82 6.99 22.75
C ARG A 439 41.25 5.97 21.71
N ALA A 440 40.70 4.76 21.75
CA ALA A 440 40.95 3.71 20.75
C ALA A 440 40.26 3.96 19.40
N GLY A 441 39.39 4.98 19.31
CA GLY A 441 38.58 5.20 18.13
C GLY A 441 37.58 4.07 17.86
N ALA A 442 37.09 3.44 18.94
CA ALA A 442 36.03 2.43 18.92
C ALA A 442 34.77 3.05 19.51
N SER A 443 33.85 3.49 18.68
CA SER A 443 32.58 4.06 19.16
C SER A 443 31.60 2.97 19.55
N PRO A 444 30.93 3.04 20.71
CA PRO A 444 29.88 2.09 21.08
C PRO A 444 28.69 2.15 20.11
N LEU A 445 28.44 3.29 19.48
CA LEU A 445 27.39 3.46 18.47
C LEU A 445 27.74 2.89 17.08
N SER A 446 29.03 2.60 16.83
CA SER A 446 29.44 2.06 15.52
C SER A 446 28.91 0.66 15.25
N GLY A 447 28.51 -0.07 16.29
CA GLY A 447 27.90 -1.40 16.18
C GLY A 447 26.46 -1.36 15.62
N CYS A 448 25.68 -0.32 15.90
CA CYS A 448 24.29 -0.20 15.42
C CYS A 448 24.17 0.65 14.13
N LEU A 449 25.20 1.43 13.77
CA LEU A 449 25.17 2.31 12.60
C LEU A 449 24.78 1.61 11.28
N PRO A 450 25.28 0.39 10.96
CA PRO A 450 24.86 -0.30 9.77
C PRO A 450 23.40 -0.75 9.79
N GLY A 451 22.88 -1.13 10.97
CA GLY A 451 21.45 -1.39 11.13
C GLY A 451 20.61 -0.16 10.78
N LEU A 452 21.01 1.01 11.28
CA LEU A 452 20.34 2.27 10.94
C LEU A 452 20.45 2.62 9.45
N MET A 453 21.59 2.37 8.81
CA MET A 453 21.77 2.57 7.37
C MET A 453 21.01 1.54 6.52
N GLN A 454 20.73 0.37 7.08
CA GLN A 454 19.96 -0.68 6.41
C GLN A 454 18.44 -0.36 6.42
N ILE A 455 17.92 0.42 7.41
CA ILE A 455 16.50 0.73 7.53
C ILE A 455 15.93 1.39 6.26
N PRO A 456 16.57 2.42 5.67
CA PRO A 456 16.05 3.01 4.44
C PRO A 456 15.95 2.03 3.28
N VAL A 457 16.96 1.19 3.11
CA VAL A 457 16.97 0.15 2.05
C VAL A 457 15.92 -0.91 2.33
N PHE A 458 15.81 -1.34 3.59
CA PHE A 458 14.80 -2.30 4.02
C PHE A 458 13.39 -1.81 3.71
N TYR A 459 13.04 -0.59 4.17
CA TYR A 459 11.71 -0.04 4.00
C TYR A 459 11.41 0.27 2.52
N ALA A 460 12.38 0.78 1.77
CA ALA A 460 12.21 1.01 0.34
C ALA A 460 11.86 -0.30 -0.40
N LEU A 461 12.61 -1.37 -0.18
CA LEU A 461 12.34 -2.66 -0.83
C LEU A 461 11.07 -3.34 -0.31
N PHE A 462 10.71 -3.11 0.96
CA PHE A 462 9.44 -3.57 1.52
C PHE A 462 8.23 -2.97 0.78
N GLN A 463 8.34 -1.73 0.31
CA GLN A 463 7.33 -1.09 -0.54
C GLN A 463 7.48 -1.46 -2.02
N PHE A 464 8.71 -1.64 -2.49
CA PHE A 464 8.99 -1.94 -3.90
C PHE A 464 8.43 -3.28 -4.36
N PHE A 465 8.73 -4.38 -3.64
CA PHE A 465 8.37 -5.73 -4.11
C PHE A 465 6.88 -5.98 -4.26
N PRO A 466 5.99 -5.55 -3.33
CA PRO A 466 4.55 -5.66 -3.52
C PRO A 466 4.01 -4.81 -4.66
N SER A 467 4.68 -3.68 -4.97
CA SER A 467 4.21 -2.71 -5.96
C SER A 467 4.82 -2.90 -7.35
N ALA A 468 5.80 -3.81 -7.49
CA ALA A 468 6.46 -4.07 -8.76
C ALA A 468 5.59 -4.94 -9.67
N PHE A 469 4.87 -4.30 -10.60
CA PHE A 469 4.01 -4.98 -11.57
C PHE A 469 4.75 -6.04 -12.38
N ASP A 470 6.00 -5.79 -12.74
CA ASP A 470 6.88 -6.69 -13.49
C ASP A 470 7.07 -8.07 -12.83
N LEU A 471 6.84 -8.20 -11.52
CA LEU A 471 6.96 -9.47 -10.78
C LEU A 471 5.71 -10.34 -10.85
N ARG A 472 4.60 -9.77 -11.30
CA ARG A 472 3.32 -10.47 -11.35
C ARG A 472 3.39 -11.66 -12.29
N GLN A 473 3.03 -12.85 -11.78
CA GLN A 473 3.06 -14.13 -12.51
C GLN A 473 4.44 -14.53 -13.05
N GLN A 474 5.52 -13.99 -12.48
CA GLN A 474 6.88 -14.39 -12.85
C GLN A 474 7.35 -15.52 -11.94
N PRO A 475 7.65 -16.71 -12.50
CA PRO A 475 8.09 -17.85 -11.71
C PRO A 475 9.59 -17.76 -11.37
N PHE A 476 9.97 -18.32 -10.22
CA PHE A 476 11.35 -18.57 -9.86
C PHE A 476 11.49 -19.75 -8.90
N LEU A 477 12.29 -20.74 -9.29
CA LEU A 477 12.46 -22.03 -8.58
C LEU A 477 11.10 -22.72 -8.36
N TRP A 478 10.65 -22.84 -7.11
CA TRP A 478 9.35 -23.43 -6.76
C TRP A 478 8.21 -22.41 -6.69
N ALA A 479 8.55 -21.10 -6.58
CA ALA A 479 7.53 -20.06 -6.58
C ALA A 479 6.98 -19.86 -7.99
N LYS A 480 5.66 -19.96 -8.13
CA LYS A 480 4.97 -19.74 -9.42
C LYS A 480 4.78 -18.26 -9.74
N ASP A 481 4.77 -17.42 -8.72
CA ASP A 481 4.53 -15.98 -8.82
C ASP A 481 5.35 -15.24 -7.75
N LEU A 482 6.29 -14.41 -8.17
CA LEU A 482 7.15 -13.63 -7.28
C LEU A 482 6.42 -12.47 -6.60
N SER A 483 5.26 -12.07 -7.12
CA SER A 483 4.40 -11.05 -6.51
C SER A 483 3.45 -11.59 -5.44
N SER A 484 3.33 -12.92 -5.33
CA SER A 484 2.48 -13.63 -4.37
C SER A 484 3.33 -14.50 -3.44
N TYR A 485 2.71 -15.13 -2.45
CA TYR A 485 3.38 -16.07 -1.54
C TYR A 485 3.68 -17.42 -2.22
N ASP A 486 4.78 -18.07 -1.81
CA ASP A 486 5.31 -19.32 -2.38
C ASP A 486 4.87 -20.56 -1.58
N SER A 487 3.54 -20.83 -1.50
CA SER A 487 3.03 -22.00 -0.79
C SER A 487 3.62 -23.32 -1.34
N ILE A 488 4.25 -24.09 -0.44
CA ILE A 488 4.72 -25.46 -0.70
C ILE A 488 3.85 -26.50 -0.01
N LEU A 489 3.02 -26.08 0.97
CA LEU A 489 2.11 -26.92 1.72
C LEU A 489 0.91 -26.09 2.16
N ASP A 490 -0.28 -26.55 1.82
CA ASP A 490 -1.53 -25.96 2.32
C ASP A 490 -1.97 -26.74 3.57
N LEU A 491 -2.32 -25.99 4.63
CA LEU A 491 -2.76 -26.55 5.91
C LEU A 491 -4.28 -26.72 5.91
N PRO A 492 -4.82 -27.79 6.52
CA PRO A 492 -6.26 -28.00 6.61
C PRO A 492 -6.92 -27.13 7.72
N PHE A 493 -6.20 -26.17 8.30
CA PHE A 493 -6.65 -25.25 9.34
C PHE A 493 -5.91 -23.92 9.24
N HIS A 494 -6.56 -22.86 9.69
CA HIS A 494 -5.97 -21.54 9.75
C HIS A 494 -5.20 -21.33 11.06
N ILE A 495 -3.94 -20.85 10.97
CA ILE A 495 -3.14 -20.43 12.12
C ILE A 495 -3.23 -18.90 12.22
N PRO A 496 -3.73 -18.33 13.34
CA PRO A 496 -3.83 -16.89 13.51
C PRO A 496 -2.50 -16.18 13.21
N PHE A 497 -2.54 -15.12 12.41
CA PHE A 497 -1.39 -14.32 11.93
C PHE A 497 -0.43 -15.03 10.96
N TYR A 498 -0.47 -16.35 10.85
CA TYR A 498 0.39 -17.12 9.94
C TYR A 498 -0.33 -17.49 8.64
N GLY A 499 -1.61 -17.86 8.72
CA GLY A 499 -2.42 -18.27 7.58
C GLY A 499 -2.62 -19.79 7.50
N SER A 500 -3.18 -20.23 6.37
CA SER A 500 -3.51 -21.64 6.08
C SER A 500 -2.49 -22.31 5.14
N HIS A 501 -1.28 -21.75 5.00
CA HIS A 501 -0.24 -22.32 4.13
C HIS A 501 1.16 -22.12 4.72
N VAL A 502 2.13 -22.84 4.16
CA VAL A 502 3.55 -22.75 4.51
C VAL A 502 4.34 -22.32 3.28
N SER A 503 5.01 -21.17 3.37
CA SER A 503 5.89 -20.64 2.33
C SER A 503 7.35 -20.97 2.61
N LEU A 504 8.10 -21.38 1.58
CA LEU A 504 9.48 -21.85 1.75
C LEU A 504 10.50 -20.70 1.80
N PHE A 505 10.38 -19.67 0.97
CA PHE A 505 11.30 -18.51 1.01
C PHE A 505 11.32 -17.82 2.37
N PRO A 506 10.20 -17.58 3.07
CA PRO A 506 10.20 -17.07 4.44
C PRO A 506 10.95 -17.95 5.44
N ILE A 507 10.82 -19.28 5.34
CA ILE A 507 11.58 -20.23 6.19
C ILE A 507 13.07 -20.08 5.94
N LEU A 508 13.51 -20.08 4.68
CA LEU A 508 14.91 -19.91 4.32
C LEU A 508 15.46 -18.54 4.76
N ALA A 509 14.68 -17.49 4.62
CA ALA A 509 15.04 -16.16 5.10
C ALA A 509 15.15 -16.11 6.63
N ALA A 510 14.23 -16.74 7.37
CA ALA A 510 14.27 -16.82 8.83
C ALA A 510 15.51 -17.60 9.33
N ILE A 511 15.85 -18.70 8.68
CA ILE A 511 17.07 -19.46 8.97
C ILE A 511 18.32 -18.60 8.71
N ALA A 512 18.39 -17.94 7.55
CA ALA A 512 19.54 -17.12 7.19
C ALA A 512 19.71 -15.92 8.15
N ILE A 513 18.62 -15.23 8.53
CA ILE A 513 18.68 -14.11 9.48
C ILE A 513 19.08 -14.59 10.89
N PHE A 514 18.62 -15.77 11.33
CA PHE A 514 19.03 -16.37 12.60
C PHE A 514 20.55 -16.55 12.66
N PHE A 515 21.15 -17.17 11.65
CA PHE A 515 22.60 -17.36 11.60
C PHE A 515 23.33 -16.02 11.51
N TYR A 516 22.88 -15.09 10.67
CA TYR A 516 23.44 -13.75 10.58
C TYR A 516 23.43 -13.02 11.92
N MET A 517 22.30 -13.00 12.61
CA MET A 517 22.17 -12.36 13.93
C MET A 517 23.02 -13.04 14.99
N LYS A 518 23.05 -14.37 15.03
CA LYS A 518 23.90 -15.14 15.96
C LYS A 518 25.38 -14.81 15.79
N MET A 519 25.84 -14.67 14.54
CA MET A 519 27.22 -14.37 14.22
C MET A 519 27.61 -12.90 14.51
N THR A 520 26.70 -11.96 14.28
CA THR A 520 26.98 -10.52 14.49
C THR A 520 26.76 -10.10 15.95
N THR A 521 25.68 -10.55 16.58
CA THR A 521 25.27 -10.10 17.92
C THR A 521 26.04 -10.82 19.04
N GLY A 522 26.44 -12.07 18.84
CA GLY A 522 27.20 -12.82 19.83
C GLY A 522 28.53 -12.15 20.23
N GLN A 523 29.11 -11.36 19.34
CA GLN A 523 30.33 -10.57 19.63
C GLN A 523 30.05 -9.26 20.36
N GLN A 524 28.87 -8.64 20.13
CA GLN A 524 28.47 -7.37 20.77
C GLN A 524 28.03 -7.57 22.23
N MET A 525 27.35 -8.67 22.54
CA MET A 525 26.90 -8.98 23.92
C MET A 525 28.04 -9.09 24.91
N ALA A 526 29.23 -9.51 24.45
CA ALA A 526 30.39 -9.69 25.32
C ALA A 526 31.01 -8.35 25.81
N THR A 527 30.58 -7.20 25.28
CA THR A 527 31.24 -5.90 25.49
C THR A 527 30.36 -4.82 26.11
N GLN A 528 29.04 -5.05 26.30
CA GLN A 528 28.14 -4.05 26.87
C GLN A 528 27.98 -4.16 28.40
N PRO A 529 28.03 -3.05 29.15
CA PRO A 529 27.81 -3.05 30.59
C PRO A 529 26.33 -3.19 30.94
N THR A 530 26.04 -3.99 31.96
CA THR A 530 24.74 -4.07 32.61
C THR A 530 24.57 -2.86 33.54
N GLN A 531 23.56 -2.03 33.33
CA GLN A 531 23.21 -0.92 34.21
C GLN A 531 22.07 -1.33 35.17
N GLU A 532 22.22 -1.03 36.47
CA GLU A 532 21.09 -1.14 37.42
C GLU A 532 20.02 -0.10 37.10
N GLY A 533 18.77 -0.55 36.95
CA GLY A 533 17.63 0.31 36.61
C GLY A 533 17.32 0.43 35.11
N MET A 534 18.16 -0.12 34.23
CA MET A 534 17.83 -0.32 32.81
C MET A 534 17.67 -1.81 32.49
N PRO A 535 16.81 -2.17 31.55
CA PRO A 535 16.71 -3.56 31.06
C PRO A 535 18.09 -4.05 30.63
N ASP A 536 18.42 -5.28 30.97
CA ASP A 536 19.68 -5.92 30.55
C ASP A 536 19.71 -6.07 29.02
N MET A 537 20.33 -5.09 28.36
CA MET A 537 20.44 -5.02 26.89
C MET A 537 21.03 -6.31 26.30
N ALA A 538 21.95 -6.95 27.00
CA ALA A 538 22.55 -8.21 26.52
C ALA A 538 21.52 -9.36 26.55
N LYS A 539 20.68 -9.43 27.58
CA LYS A 539 19.57 -10.38 27.63
C LYS A 539 18.52 -10.07 26.57
N MET A 540 18.15 -8.80 26.41
CA MET A 540 17.18 -8.38 25.40
C MET A 540 17.69 -8.73 23.99
N MET A 541 18.94 -8.45 23.67
CA MET A 541 19.54 -8.83 22.39
C MET A 541 19.60 -10.36 22.20
N LYS A 542 19.81 -11.13 23.26
CA LYS A 542 19.78 -12.60 23.19
C LYS A 542 18.36 -13.10 22.82
N TYR A 543 17.32 -12.54 23.40
CA TYR A 543 15.95 -12.88 23.04
C TYR A 543 15.63 -12.47 21.60
N MET A 544 16.08 -11.30 21.16
CA MET A 544 15.92 -10.81 19.79
C MET A 544 16.48 -11.79 18.74
N ILE A 545 17.61 -12.45 19.01
CA ILE A 545 18.20 -13.44 18.07
C ILE A 545 17.24 -14.60 17.77
N TYR A 546 16.46 -15.03 18.75
CA TYR A 546 15.52 -16.15 18.60
C TYR A 546 14.13 -15.68 18.14
N PHE A 547 13.68 -14.56 18.68
CA PHE A 547 12.32 -14.06 18.43
C PHE A 547 12.18 -13.36 17.07
N SER A 548 13.18 -12.58 16.65
CA SER A 548 13.12 -11.85 15.38
C SER A 548 12.97 -12.76 14.13
N PRO A 549 13.71 -13.90 14.00
CA PRO A 549 13.49 -14.82 12.89
C PRO A 549 12.09 -15.45 12.89
N LEU A 550 11.57 -15.78 14.10
CA LEU A 550 10.23 -16.34 14.24
C LEU A 550 9.15 -15.32 13.84
N LEU A 551 9.28 -14.08 14.30
CA LEU A 551 8.38 -13.00 13.94
C LEU A 551 8.42 -12.73 12.42
N MET A 552 9.64 -12.74 11.84
CA MET A 552 9.81 -12.60 10.40
C MET A 552 9.15 -13.74 9.63
N LEU A 553 9.27 -14.98 10.09
CA LEU A 553 8.63 -16.13 9.46
C LEU A 553 7.10 -15.96 9.42
N VAL A 554 6.50 -15.58 10.55
CA VAL A 554 5.05 -15.36 10.64
C VAL A 554 4.61 -14.22 9.73
N PHE A 555 5.34 -13.10 9.76
CA PHE A 555 4.97 -11.91 9.01
C PHE A 555 5.12 -12.10 7.49
N PHE A 556 6.21 -12.74 7.04
CA PHE A 556 6.49 -12.88 5.60
C PHE A 556 5.78 -14.07 4.94
N ASN A 557 5.15 -14.97 5.72
CA ASN A 557 4.47 -16.13 5.15
C ASN A 557 3.39 -15.75 4.12
N ASN A 558 2.70 -14.62 4.35
CA ASN A 558 1.62 -14.12 3.49
C ASN A 558 2.06 -13.01 2.51
N TYR A 559 3.38 -12.73 2.44
CA TYR A 559 3.91 -11.65 1.58
C TYR A 559 4.46 -12.17 0.25
N ALA A 560 4.70 -11.23 -0.67
CA ALA A 560 5.32 -11.50 -1.96
C ALA A 560 6.63 -12.29 -1.81
N SER A 561 6.72 -13.42 -2.49
CA SER A 561 7.88 -14.34 -2.44
C SER A 561 9.17 -13.68 -2.93
N GLY A 562 9.09 -12.70 -3.85
CA GLY A 562 10.21 -11.89 -4.28
C GLY A 562 10.89 -11.12 -3.14
N LEU A 563 10.10 -10.60 -2.18
CA LEU A 563 10.63 -9.95 -0.98
C LEU A 563 11.35 -10.94 -0.07
N SER A 564 10.76 -12.11 0.16
CA SER A 564 11.35 -13.18 0.98
C SER A 564 12.64 -13.73 0.36
N LEU A 565 12.67 -13.90 -0.97
CA LEU A 565 13.85 -14.24 -1.75
C LEU A 565 14.96 -13.19 -1.56
N TYR A 566 14.63 -11.90 -1.70
CA TYR A 566 15.58 -10.82 -1.43
C TYR A 566 16.19 -10.94 -0.02
N TYR A 567 15.39 -11.14 1.02
CA TYR A 567 15.90 -11.26 2.39
C TYR A 567 16.76 -12.51 2.59
N PHE A 568 16.37 -13.63 2.02
CA PHE A 568 17.17 -14.85 2.05
C PHE A 568 18.57 -14.60 1.45
N ILE A 569 18.64 -14.16 0.21
CA ILE A 569 19.90 -13.90 -0.51
C ILE A 569 20.71 -12.78 0.16
N SER A 570 20.04 -11.72 0.61
CA SER A 570 20.65 -10.58 1.30
C SER A 570 21.38 -11.00 2.59
N ASN A 571 20.78 -11.90 3.39
CA ASN A 571 21.41 -12.40 4.61
C ASN A 571 22.56 -13.37 4.31
N LEU A 572 22.42 -14.25 3.31
CA LEU A 572 23.51 -15.13 2.86
C LEU A 572 24.74 -14.32 2.40
N ILE A 573 24.52 -13.30 1.57
CA ILE A 573 25.61 -12.41 1.11
C ILE A 573 26.24 -11.68 2.30
N SER A 574 25.43 -11.19 3.25
CA SER A 574 25.96 -10.52 4.45
C SER A 574 26.80 -11.44 5.31
N ILE A 575 26.41 -12.71 5.46
CA ILE A 575 27.23 -13.74 6.13
C ILE A 575 28.54 -13.93 5.35
N GLY A 576 28.50 -14.09 4.03
CA GLY A 576 29.70 -14.23 3.18
C GLY A 576 30.65 -13.03 3.31
N ILE A 577 30.13 -11.81 3.20
CA ILE A 577 30.90 -10.57 3.38
C ILE A 577 31.56 -10.54 4.76
N MET A 578 30.80 -10.87 5.81
CA MET A 578 31.31 -10.91 7.18
C MET A 578 32.46 -11.93 7.34
N LEU A 579 32.30 -13.12 6.78
CA LEU A 579 33.36 -14.15 6.83
C LEU A 579 34.63 -13.69 6.09
N VAL A 580 34.47 -13.08 4.91
CA VAL A 580 35.59 -12.52 4.14
C VAL A 580 36.30 -11.41 4.93
N ILE A 581 35.53 -10.45 5.44
CA ILE A 581 36.10 -9.33 6.22
C ILE A 581 36.84 -9.87 7.47
N LYS A 582 36.22 -10.78 8.21
CA LYS A 582 36.77 -11.32 9.45
C LYS A 582 38.03 -12.16 9.23
N ASN A 583 38.06 -13.01 8.21
CA ASN A 583 39.12 -13.98 8.04
C ASN A 583 40.27 -13.47 7.16
N TYR A 584 40.03 -12.54 6.24
CA TYR A 584 41.01 -12.12 5.22
C TYR A 584 41.37 -10.63 5.27
N ILE A 585 40.48 -9.77 5.77
CA ILE A 585 40.70 -8.31 5.69
C ILE A 585 41.10 -7.73 7.04
N ILE A 586 40.53 -8.21 8.16
CA ILE A 586 40.83 -7.72 9.50
C ILE A 586 42.01 -8.51 10.07
N ASP A 587 43.15 -7.85 10.15
CA ASP A 587 44.36 -8.29 10.81
C ASP A 587 44.37 -7.71 12.24
N GLU A 588 44.23 -8.57 13.25
CA GLU A 588 44.15 -8.15 14.67
C GLU A 588 45.42 -7.41 15.12
N GLU A 589 46.63 -7.76 14.63
CA GLU A 589 47.90 -7.08 14.96
C GLU A 589 47.92 -5.65 14.39
N LYS A 590 47.49 -5.49 13.14
CA LYS A 590 47.37 -4.13 12.52
C LYS A 590 46.32 -3.28 13.18
N VAL A 591 45.21 -3.89 13.65
CA VAL A 591 44.16 -3.18 14.39
C VAL A 591 44.69 -2.74 15.76
N LEU A 592 45.46 -3.61 16.47
CA LEU A 592 46.09 -3.29 17.75
C LEU A 592 47.06 -2.11 17.58
N ALA A 593 47.96 -2.16 16.60
CA ALA A 593 48.90 -1.08 16.31
C ALA A 593 48.15 0.27 16.02
N LYS A 594 47.04 0.21 15.27
CA LYS A 594 46.21 1.40 15.03
C LYS A 594 45.55 1.92 16.31
N ILE A 595 45.14 1.08 17.23
CA ILE A 595 44.59 1.45 18.53
C ILE A 595 45.67 2.18 19.36
N GLU A 596 46.89 1.65 19.44
CA GLU A 596 48.01 2.24 20.16
C GLU A 596 48.34 3.63 19.61
N VAL A 597 48.50 3.76 18.30
CA VAL A 597 48.70 5.08 17.65
C VAL A 597 47.51 6.04 17.88
N SER A 598 46.28 5.53 17.97
CA SER A 598 45.11 6.35 18.25
C SER A 598 45.07 6.85 19.69
N LYS A 599 45.57 6.04 20.66
CA LYS A 599 45.63 6.40 22.07
C LYS A 599 46.63 7.54 22.33
N THR A 600 47.70 7.65 21.50
CA THR A 600 48.71 8.71 21.63
C THR A 600 48.34 10.05 21.00
N LYS A 601 47.35 10.11 20.12
CA LYS A 601 46.92 11.32 19.44
C LYS A 601 45.91 12.12 20.27
N PRO A 602 46.14 13.46 20.49
CA PRO A 602 45.15 14.30 21.17
C PRO A 602 43.88 14.44 20.29
N LYS A 603 42.76 13.92 20.74
CA LYS A 603 41.47 14.06 20.02
C LYS A 603 40.67 15.26 20.50
N LYS A 604 40.23 16.09 19.56
CA LYS A 604 39.15 17.06 19.81
C LYS A 604 37.86 16.28 20.06
N GLN A 605 37.26 16.48 21.23
CA GLN A 605 35.96 15.89 21.55
C GLN A 605 34.90 16.43 20.59
N ASN A 606 34.12 15.53 20.01
CA ASN A 606 32.98 15.87 19.14
C ASN A 606 31.89 16.59 19.97
N LYS A 607 31.14 17.53 19.37
CA LYS A 607 30.02 18.24 20.02
C LYS A 607 29.05 17.32 20.76
N PHE A 608 28.78 16.14 20.19
CA PHE A 608 27.92 15.11 20.80
C PHE A 608 28.55 14.51 22.07
N GLN A 609 29.85 14.21 22.05
CA GLN A 609 30.56 13.67 23.21
C GLN A 609 30.65 14.70 24.35
N LYS A 610 30.83 16.00 24.05
CA LYS A 610 30.74 17.07 25.03
C LYS A 610 29.37 17.14 25.68
N LYS A 611 28.30 17.19 24.86
CA LYS A 611 26.91 17.28 25.35
C LYS A 611 26.50 16.05 26.19
N MET A 612 27.01 14.85 25.85
CA MET A 612 26.77 13.66 26.63
C MET A 612 27.54 13.66 27.96
N ALA A 613 28.78 14.18 27.97
CA ALA A 613 29.54 14.34 29.19
C ALA A 613 28.88 15.35 30.13
N GLU A 614 28.39 16.48 29.60
CA GLU A 614 27.66 17.51 30.35
C GLU A 614 26.34 16.96 30.95
N MET A 615 25.56 16.16 30.19
CA MET A 615 24.35 15.51 30.71
C MET A 615 24.66 14.50 31.81
N MET A 616 25.77 13.75 31.70
CA MET A 616 26.19 12.81 32.74
C MET A 616 26.65 13.55 34.02
N GLU A 617 27.38 14.65 33.88
CA GLU A 617 27.80 15.48 35.01
C GLU A 617 26.61 16.11 35.74
N GLN A 618 25.61 16.58 35.01
CA GLN A 618 24.34 17.07 35.58
C GLN A 618 23.58 15.98 36.32
N ALA A 619 23.52 14.75 35.74
CA ALA A 619 22.88 13.61 36.39
C ALA A 619 23.62 13.18 37.69
N GLU A 620 24.97 13.36 37.74
CA GLU A 620 25.78 13.07 38.92
C GLU A 620 25.54 14.11 40.02
N GLN A 621 25.50 15.41 39.66
CA GLN A 621 25.18 16.49 40.58
C GLN A 621 23.77 16.35 41.17
N GLN A 622 22.78 15.97 40.38
CA GLN A 622 21.41 15.66 40.86
C GLN A 622 21.36 14.47 41.82
N LYS A 623 22.09 13.41 41.56
CA LYS A 623 22.17 12.26 42.47
C LYS A 623 22.85 12.61 43.81
N GLN A 624 23.93 13.38 43.75
CA GLN A 624 24.62 13.87 44.97
C GLN A 624 23.75 14.80 45.79
N ALA A 625 22.95 15.66 45.14
CA ALA A 625 21.99 16.55 45.78
C ALA A 625 20.87 15.76 46.48
N GLN A 626 20.34 14.72 45.81
CA GLN A 626 19.31 13.82 46.40
C GLN A 626 19.84 12.98 47.56
N GLN A 627 21.11 12.53 47.51
CA GLN A 627 21.71 11.79 48.64
C GLN A 627 21.99 12.70 49.85
N LYS A 628 22.33 14.00 49.63
CA LYS A 628 22.49 14.98 50.71
C LYS A 628 21.16 15.39 51.33
N GLY A 629 20.05 15.38 50.53
CA GLY A 629 18.71 15.68 51.02
C GLY A 629 18.07 14.52 51.83
N LYS A 630 18.55 13.29 51.67
CA LYS A 630 18.09 12.11 52.45
C LYS A 630 18.87 11.88 53.78
N LYS A 631 19.95 12.65 54.01
CA LYS A 631 20.74 12.60 55.26
C LYS A 631 20.47 13.77 56.21
N LYS A 632 19.53 14.66 55.86
CA LYS A 632 18.86 15.58 56.76
C LYS A 632 17.46 15.10 57.05
#